data_500290d29a1ee4426f874d512867c9cd
#
_entry.id   500290d29a1ee4426f874d512867c9cd
#
_cell.length_a   1.000
_cell.length_b   1.000
_cell.length_c   1.000
_cell.angle_alpha   90.00
_cell.angle_beta   90.00
_cell.angle_gamma   90.00
#
_symmetry.space_group_name_H-M   'P 1'
#
loop_
_entity.id
_entity.type
_entity.pdbx_description
1 polymer ?
#
loop_
_entity_poly.entity_id
_entity_poly.type
_entity_poly.pdbx_seq_one_letter_code
_entity_poly.pdbx_strand_id
1 'polypeptide(L)'
;MSTEMQQIIVDYFKTQPILRAWLFGSFARGEETPLSDVDLLVQYDEDGISLLKHCAMICELEKLLDRPVDIVEDGMLLPFAVESANRDKKLIYERKH
;
A
#
# COMPACT_ATOMS: atom_id res chain seq x y z
N MET A 1 7.67 3.89 9.81
CA MET A 1 7.17 2.49 9.83
C MET A 1 8.26 1.57 10.35
N SER A 2 7.90 0.62 11.19
CA SER A 2 8.87 -0.35 11.69
C SER A 2 9.32 -1.30 10.59
N THR A 3 10.53 -1.83 10.72
CA THR A 3 11.08 -2.80 9.78
C THR A 3 10.21 -4.05 9.71
N GLU A 4 9.66 -4.49 10.84
CA GLU A 4 8.79 -5.66 10.89
C GLU A 4 7.51 -5.46 10.09
N MET A 5 6.85 -4.32 10.25
CA MET A 5 5.63 -4.01 9.50
C MET A 5 5.91 -3.96 8.00
N GLN A 6 6.98 -3.29 7.62
CA GLN A 6 7.35 -3.20 6.22
C GLN A 6 7.63 -4.59 5.63
N GLN A 7 8.32 -5.45 6.38
CA GLN A 7 8.62 -6.80 5.92
C GLN A 7 7.35 -7.63 5.75
N ILE A 8 6.39 -7.49 6.66
CA ILE A 8 5.10 -8.19 6.56
C ILE A 8 4.39 -7.77 5.27
N ILE A 9 4.35 -6.48 4.98
CA ILE A 9 3.71 -5.95 3.77
C ILE A 9 4.40 -6.49 2.52
N VAL A 10 5.73 -6.43 2.48
CA VAL A 10 6.52 -6.90 1.34
C VAL A 10 6.30 -8.40 1.13
N ASP A 11 6.37 -9.20 2.17
CA ASP A 11 6.19 -10.64 2.06
C ASP A 11 4.79 -10.99 1.57
N TYR A 12 3.77 -10.26 2.04
CA TYR A 12 2.40 -10.46 1.57
C TYR A 12 2.28 -10.12 0.09
N PHE A 13 2.83 -8.98 -0.34
CA PHE A 13 2.72 -8.53 -1.72
C PHE A 13 3.45 -9.45 -2.71
N LYS A 14 4.47 -10.18 -2.26
CA LYS A 14 5.13 -11.18 -3.08
C LYS A 14 4.18 -12.29 -3.54
N THR A 15 3.10 -12.52 -2.81
CA THR A 15 2.10 -13.53 -3.14
C THR A 15 0.93 -12.98 -3.94
N GLN A 16 0.93 -11.67 -4.23
CA GLN A 16 -0.18 -10.99 -4.88
C GLN A 16 0.21 -10.46 -6.26
N PRO A 17 -0.77 -10.16 -7.14
CA PRO A 17 -0.46 -9.64 -8.48
C PRO A 17 -0.12 -8.16 -8.45
N ILE A 18 0.94 -7.81 -7.74
CA ILE A 18 1.40 -6.43 -7.56
C ILE A 18 2.80 -6.28 -8.15
N LEU A 19 2.98 -5.26 -8.99
CA LEU A 19 4.28 -4.92 -9.58
C LEU A 19 5.08 -4.02 -8.65
N ARG A 20 4.43 -3.00 -8.11
CA ARG A 20 5.07 -2.01 -7.22
C ARG A 20 4.10 -1.59 -6.15
N ALA A 21 4.65 -1.20 -5.01
CA ALA A 21 3.86 -0.64 -3.92
C ALA A 21 4.64 0.48 -3.25
N TRP A 22 3.93 1.55 -2.94
CA TRP A 22 4.48 2.72 -2.25
C TRP A 22 3.71 2.95 -0.97
N LEU A 23 4.43 3.40 0.05
CA LEU A 23 3.83 3.90 1.27
C LEU A 23 3.58 5.39 1.09
N PHE A 24 2.40 5.88 1.49
CA PHE A 24 2.14 7.30 1.48
C PHE A 24 1.37 7.70 2.75
N GLY A 25 0.98 8.97 2.87
CA GLY A 25 0.31 9.45 4.05
C GLY A 25 1.23 9.58 5.26
N SER A 26 0.66 9.47 6.47
CA SER A 26 1.41 9.70 7.70
C SER A 26 2.62 8.78 7.87
N PHE A 27 2.50 7.52 7.49
CA PHE A 27 3.62 6.58 7.58
C PHE A 27 4.79 6.97 6.68
N ALA A 28 4.51 7.47 5.48
CA ALA A 28 5.57 7.91 4.57
C ALA A 28 6.29 9.16 5.09
N ARG A 29 5.57 10.02 5.80
CA ARG A 29 6.13 11.25 6.36
C ARG A 29 6.78 11.06 7.73
N GLY A 30 6.68 9.87 8.31
CA GLY A 30 7.19 9.62 9.66
C GLY A 30 6.35 10.26 10.76
N GLU A 31 5.09 10.55 10.46
CA GLU A 31 4.17 11.22 11.38
C GLU A 31 3.14 10.26 11.97
N GLU A 32 3.34 8.96 11.80
CA GLU A 32 2.38 7.96 12.26
C GLU A 32 2.27 7.92 13.78
N THR A 33 1.04 7.62 14.22
CA THR A 33 0.72 7.38 15.63
C THR A 33 0.19 5.95 15.76
N PRO A 34 0.01 5.42 16.98
CA PRO A 34 -0.59 4.09 17.15
C PRO A 34 -1.97 3.93 16.53
N LEU A 35 -2.66 5.05 16.24
CA LEU A 35 -3.98 5.05 15.65
C LEU A 35 -3.98 5.35 14.14
N SER A 36 -2.80 5.56 13.55
CA SER A 36 -2.71 5.89 12.13
C SER A 36 -3.05 4.71 11.24
N ASP A 37 -3.76 5.00 10.14
CA ASP A 37 -4.01 4.01 9.08
C ASP A 37 -2.76 3.84 8.23
N VAL A 38 -2.59 2.64 7.68
CA VAL A 38 -1.53 2.38 6.71
C VAL A 38 -2.09 2.67 5.32
N ASP A 39 -1.52 3.65 4.64
CA ASP A 39 -1.95 4.04 3.30
C ASP A 39 -0.94 3.54 2.27
N LEU A 40 -1.41 2.70 1.35
CA LEU A 40 -0.58 2.08 0.34
C LEU A 40 -1.08 2.42 -1.06
N LEU A 41 -0.15 2.77 -1.94
CA LEU A 41 -0.41 2.98 -3.34
C LEU A 41 0.21 1.80 -4.07
N VAL A 42 -0.55 1.13 -4.94
CA VAL A 42 -0.07 -0.08 -5.61
C VAL A 42 -0.25 0.02 -7.13
N GLN A 43 0.62 -0.67 -7.85
CA GLN A 43 0.51 -0.88 -9.27
C GLN A 43 0.31 -2.36 -9.50
N TYR A 44 -0.85 -2.73 -10.05
CA TYR A 44 -1.17 -4.14 -10.28
C TYR A 44 -0.51 -4.67 -11.53
N ASP A 45 -0.27 -5.99 -11.53
CA ASP A 45 0.20 -6.72 -12.68
C ASP A 45 -0.92 -6.81 -13.72
N GLU A 46 -0.54 -6.75 -15.01
CA GLU A 46 -1.48 -6.88 -16.13
C GLU A 46 -2.63 -5.87 -16.05
N ASP A 47 -3.85 -6.33 -16.23
CA ASP A 47 -5.04 -5.50 -16.37
C ASP A 47 -5.71 -5.17 -15.03
N GLY A 48 -5.01 -5.38 -13.94
CA GLY A 48 -5.56 -5.12 -12.62
C GLY A 48 -6.22 -6.35 -12.00
N ILE A 49 -7.04 -6.11 -11.01
CA ILE A 49 -7.71 -7.19 -10.27
C ILE A 49 -9.18 -6.84 -10.05
N SER A 50 -9.98 -7.84 -9.68
CA SER A 50 -11.37 -7.62 -9.35
C SER A 50 -11.50 -6.83 -8.05
N LEU A 51 -12.65 -6.14 -7.89
CA LEU A 51 -12.95 -5.42 -6.66
C LEU A 51 -12.95 -6.37 -5.45
N LEU A 52 -13.45 -7.58 -5.63
CA LEU A 52 -13.47 -8.57 -4.56
C LEU A 52 -12.07 -8.93 -4.09
N LYS A 53 -11.14 -9.11 -5.03
CA LYS A 53 -9.74 -9.41 -4.70
C LYS A 53 -9.08 -8.23 -4.00
N HIS A 54 -9.36 -7.00 -4.47
CA HIS A 54 -8.84 -5.78 -3.88
C HIS A 54 -9.28 -5.67 -2.40
N CYS A 55 -10.57 -5.88 -2.14
CA CYS A 55 -11.10 -5.84 -0.77
C CYS A 55 -10.52 -6.95 0.11
N ALA A 56 -10.33 -8.15 -0.46
CA ALA A 56 -9.73 -9.26 0.27
C ALA A 56 -8.31 -8.94 0.72
N MET A 57 -7.52 -8.29 -0.15
CA MET A 57 -6.16 -7.88 0.18
C MET A 57 -6.12 -6.89 1.34
N ILE A 58 -7.02 -5.91 1.33
CA ILE A 58 -7.14 -4.94 2.42
C ILE A 58 -7.43 -5.67 3.74
N CYS A 59 -8.43 -6.56 3.74
CA CYS A 59 -8.82 -7.31 4.93
C CYS A 59 -7.69 -8.20 5.45
N GLU A 60 -6.99 -8.87 4.56
CA GLU A 60 -5.88 -9.74 4.96
C GLU A 60 -4.72 -8.95 5.57
N LEU A 61 -4.36 -7.82 4.97
CA LEU A 61 -3.32 -6.96 5.53
C LEU A 61 -3.72 -6.37 6.87
N GLU A 62 -4.98 -5.96 7.02
CA GLU A 62 -5.46 -5.45 8.30
C GLU A 62 -5.30 -6.48 9.42
N LYS A 63 -5.55 -7.75 9.12
CA LYS A 63 -5.35 -8.82 10.08
C LYS A 63 -3.88 -9.03 10.41
N LEU A 64 -3.02 -8.97 9.40
CA LEU A 64 -1.58 -9.16 9.60
C LEU A 64 -0.94 -8.02 10.38
N LEU A 65 -1.38 -6.80 10.15
CA LEU A 65 -0.80 -5.60 10.77
C LEU A 65 -1.53 -5.15 12.03
N ASP A 66 -2.73 -5.69 12.28
CA ASP A 66 -3.59 -5.31 13.39
C ASP A 66 -3.86 -3.80 13.42
N ARG A 67 -4.18 -3.24 12.25
CA ARG A 67 -4.58 -1.83 12.11
C ARG A 67 -5.25 -1.61 10.77
N PRO A 68 -6.01 -0.51 10.63
CA PRO A 68 -6.66 -0.19 9.36
C PRO A 68 -5.64 0.00 8.23
N VAL A 69 -5.98 -0.52 7.06
CA VAL A 69 -5.16 -0.41 5.85
C VAL A 69 -6.02 0.09 4.71
N ASP A 70 -5.49 1.02 3.93
CA ASP A 70 -6.12 1.49 2.70
C ASP A 70 -5.16 1.19 1.54
N ILE A 71 -5.68 0.59 0.49
CA ILE A 71 -4.92 0.27 -0.71
C ILE A 71 -5.57 0.99 -1.89
N VAL A 72 -4.81 1.87 -2.53
CA VAL A 72 -5.28 2.63 -3.69
C VAL A 72 -4.44 2.25 -4.90
N GLU A 73 -5.11 1.98 -6.02
CA GLU A 73 -4.41 1.67 -7.28
C GLU A 73 -3.79 2.93 -7.84
N ASP A 74 -2.53 2.84 -8.26
CA ASP A 74 -1.82 3.96 -8.89
C ASP A 74 -2.59 4.38 -10.15
N GLY A 75 -2.83 5.69 -10.27
CA GLY A 75 -3.63 6.24 -11.36
C GLY A 75 -5.09 6.46 -11.02
N MET A 76 -5.56 5.93 -9.88
CA MET A 76 -6.95 6.09 -9.45
C MET A 76 -7.13 7.16 -8.38
N LEU A 77 -6.05 7.86 -8.02
CA LEU A 77 -6.12 8.96 -7.06
C LEU A 77 -6.87 10.16 -7.66
N LEU A 78 -7.62 10.84 -6.81
CA LEU A 78 -8.25 12.09 -7.20
C LEU A 78 -7.18 13.13 -7.53
N PRO A 79 -7.45 14.05 -8.50
CA PRO A 79 -6.44 15.03 -8.93
C PRO A 79 -5.80 15.83 -7.79
N PHE A 80 -6.57 16.22 -6.77
CA PHE A 80 -6.03 17.00 -5.67
C PHE A 80 -5.12 16.17 -4.75
N ALA A 81 -5.22 14.85 -4.79
CA ALA A 81 -4.41 13.96 -3.96
C ALA A 81 -3.15 13.47 -4.68
N VAL A 82 -3.13 13.51 -6.01
CA VAL A 82 -2.01 12.98 -6.81
C VAL A 82 -0.69 13.70 -6.48
N GLU A 83 -0.72 15.01 -6.45
CA GLU A 83 0.49 15.80 -6.18
C GLU A 83 1.06 15.49 -4.80
N SER A 84 0.22 15.46 -3.78
CA SER A 84 0.64 15.15 -2.41
C SER A 84 1.19 13.73 -2.32
N ALA A 85 0.51 12.76 -2.91
CA ALA A 85 0.96 11.37 -2.89
C ALA A 85 2.29 11.20 -3.61
N ASN A 86 2.45 11.85 -4.78
CA ASN A 86 3.70 11.76 -5.54
C ASN A 86 4.88 12.38 -4.80
N ARG A 87 4.64 13.41 -4.02
CA ARG A 87 5.68 14.07 -3.24
C ARG A 87 6.09 13.22 -2.03
N ASP A 88 5.12 12.59 -1.37
CA ASP A 88 5.33 11.91 -0.10
C ASP A 88 5.58 10.41 -0.24
N LYS A 89 5.20 9.81 -1.36
CA LYS A 89 5.24 8.35 -1.52
C LYS A 89 6.66 7.81 -1.45
N LYS A 90 6.77 6.64 -0.82
CA LYS A 90 8.05 5.94 -0.65
C LYS A 90 7.90 4.52 -1.19
N LEU A 91 8.73 4.14 -2.16
CA LEU A 91 8.70 2.79 -2.73
C LEU A 91 9.13 1.79 -1.66
N ILE A 92 8.30 0.79 -1.39
CA ILE A 92 8.60 -0.26 -0.42
C ILE A 92 8.65 -1.65 -1.04
N TYR A 93 8.11 -1.81 -2.24
CA TYR A 93 8.11 -3.10 -2.92
C TYR A 93 8.16 -2.90 -4.44
N GLU A 94 9.00 -3.67 -5.09
CA GLU A 94 9.06 -3.74 -6.55
C GLU A 94 9.38 -5.17 -6.95
N ARG A 95 8.52 -5.74 -7.80
CA ARG A 95 8.72 -7.11 -8.28
C ARG A 95 9.94 -7.16 -9.20
N LYS A 96 10.79 -8.13 -8.97
CA LYS A 96 11.93 -8.40 -9.87
C LYS A 96 11.50 -9.40 -10.93
N HIS A 97 11.95 -9.17 -12.15
CA HIS A 97 11.72 -10.06 -13.27
C HIS A 97 12.89 -10.99 -13.46
#